data_9d5aa0d4a022d8f843896d15796524b7
#
_entry.id   9d5aa0d4a022d8f843896d15796524b7
#
_cell.length_a   1.000
_cell.length_b   1.000
_cell.length_c   1.000
_cell.angle_alpha   90.00
_cell.angle_beta   90.00
_cell.angle_gamma   90.00
#
_symmetry.space_group_name_H-M   'P 1'
#
loop_
_entity.id
_entity.type
_entity.pdbx_description
1 polymer ?
#
loop_
_entity_poly.entity_id
_entity_poly.type
_entity_poly.pdbx_seq_one_letter_code
_entity_poly.pdbx_strand_id
1 'polypeptide(L)'
;QERIRDEFVKICFAKDGGNAIFVLQRLGILKYVIPELEEGLHMKQNQAHSFEVFEHLIRSFQCAIDKEYMLEVRIAALLHDIGKPRSRRHSEEKGDYTFYGHEVVGARMTKEILERLKFSHEIIKNVTNLVRWHMFFSDPSLISLSAVRRMVINVGKENIWELMNLRVCDRVGTGRPK
;
A
#
# COMPACT_ATOMS: atom_id res chain seq x y z
N GLN A 1 3.56 20.52 -8.97
CA GLN A 1 3.54 19.30 -8.13
C GLN A 1 2.81 19.53 -6.79
N GLU A 2 3.06 20.63 -6.07
CA GLU A 2 2.40 20.92 -4.78
C GLU A 2 0.88 20.99 -4.88
N ARG A 3 0.33 21.64 -5.90
CA ARG A 3 -1.12 21.68 -6.15
C ARG A 3 -1.70 20.30 -6.40
N ILE A 4 -0.95 19.42 -7.09
CA ILE A 4 -1.36 18.02 -7.31
C ILE A 4 -1.38 17.26 -5.99
N ARG A 5 -0.36 17.46 -5.14
CA ARG A 5 -0.33 16.90 -3.77
C ARG A 5 -1.56 17.34 -2.97
N ASP A 6 -1.88 18.64 -2.98
CA ASP A 6 -2.99 19.18 -2.19
C ASP A 6 -4.34 18.58 -2.65
N GLU A 7 -4.56 18.43 -3.96
CA GLU A 7 -5.75 17.75 -4.48
C GLU A 7 -5.74 16.25 -4.14
N PHE A 8 -4.60 15.58 -4.21
CA PHE A 8 -4.48 14.18 -3.79
C PHE A 8 -4.79 14.00 -2.29
N VAL A 9 -4.32 14.91 -1.43
CA VAL A 9 -4.65 14.89 0.00
C VAL A 9 -6.15 15.06 0.22
N LYS A 10 -6.83 15.93 -0.54
CA LYS A 10 -8.30 16.06 -0.48
C LYS A 10 -9.00 14.75 -0.84
N ILE A 11 -8.50 14.02 -1.86
CA ILE A 11 -9.02 12.68 -2.20
C ILE A 11 -8.81 11.70 -1.04
N CYS A 12 -7.67 11.75 -0.36
CA CYS A 12 -7.42 10.91 0.80
C CYS A 12 -8.41 11.15 1.96
N PHE A 13 -9.01 12.33 2.05
CA PHE A 13 -10.01 12.67 3.07
C PHE A 13 -11.46 12.66 2.54
N ALA A 14 -11.66 12.47 1.25
CA ALA A 14 -13.00 12.36 0.67
C ALA A 14 -13.65 11.03 1.06
N LYS A 15 -14.95 11.05 1.37
CA LYS A 15 -15.72 9.85 1.74
C LYS A 15 -15.59 8.72 0.70
N ASP A 16 -15.60 9.06 -0.58
CA ASP A 16 -15.52 8.12 -1.70
C ASP A 16 -14.14 8.21 -2.40
N GLY A 17 -13.05 8.38 -1.64
CA GLY A 17 -11.71 8.57 -2.19
C GLY A 17 -11.22 7.41 -3.06
N GLY A 18 -11.59 6.17 -2.73
CA GLY A 18 -11.29 5.01 -3.56
C GLY A 18 -11.94 5.09 -4.93
N ASN A 19 -13.23 5.47 -4.98
CA ASN A 19 -13.93 5.70 -6.24
C ASN A 19 -13.31 6.88 -7.02
N ALA A 20 -12.85 7.92 -6.35
CA ALA A 20 -12.16 9.05 -7.00
C ALA A 20 -10.90 8.59 -7.73
N ILE A 21 -10.05 7.76 -7.12
CA ILE A 21 -8.87 7.17 -7.77
C ILE A 21 -9.27 6.33 -9.00
N PHE A 22 -10.33 5.54 -8.87
CA PHE A 22 -10.84 4.72 -9.97
C PHE A 22 -11.33 5.60 -11.15
N VAL A 23 -12.06 6.69 -10.87
CA VAL A 23 -12.48 7.65 -11.89
C VAL A 23 -11.30 8.33 -12.57
N LEU A 24 -10.29 8.76 -11.81
CA LEU A 24 -9.06 9.33 -12.37
C LEU A 24 -8.36 8.36 -13.32
N GLN A 25 -8.34 7.07 -13.00
CA GLN A 25 -7.79 6.05 -13.87
C GLN A 25 -8.61 5.94 -15.16
N ARG A 26 -9.93 5.84 -15.08
CA ARG A 26 -10.81 5.72 -16.26
C ARG A 26 -10.75 6.93 -17.19
N LEU A 27 -10.53 8.11 -16.63
CA LEU A 27 -10.35 9.35 -17.41
C LEU A 27 -8.93 9.52 -17.97
N GLY A 28 -8.01 8.58 -17.68
CA GLY A 28 -6.61 8.68 -18.12
C GLY A 28 -5.83 9.80 -17.42
N ILE A 29 -6.29 10.26 -16.25
CA ILE A 29 -5.65 11.32 -15.47
C ILE A 29 -4.64 10.73 -14.48
N LEU A 30 -4.90 9.53 -13.93
CA LEU A 30 -4.07 8.90 -12.91
C LEU A 30 -2.60 8.75 -13.33
N LYS A 31 -2.35 8.47 -14.61
CA LYS A 31 -1.00 8.34 -15.19
C LYS A 31 -0.14 9.62 -15.07
N TYR A 32 -0.75 10.78 -14.87
CA TYR A 32 -0.03 12.04 -14.64
C TYR A 32 0.21 12.34 -13.16
N VAL A 33 -0.42 11.60 -12.27
CA VAL A 33 -0.33 11.78 -10.81
C VAL A 33 0.52 10.68 -10.20
N ILE A 34 0.07 9.43 -10.30
CA ILE A 34 0.75 8.24 -9.78
C ILE A 34 0.66 7.13 -10.84
N PRO A 35 1.45 7.22 -11.93
CA PRO A 35 1.42 6.22 -13.03
C PRO A 35 1.74 4.81 -12.54
N GLU A 36 2.51 4.68 -11.46
CA GLU A 36 2.90 3.40 -10.87
C GLU A 36 1.70 2.57 -10.39
N LEU A 37 0.59 3.21 -10.01
CA LEU A 37 -0.65 2.50 -9.65
C LEU A 37 -1.23 1.73 -10.85
N GLU A 38 -1.09 2.25 -12.06
CA GLU A 38 -1.60 1.63 -13.27
C GLU A 38 -0.83 0.37 -13.67
N GLU A 39 0.39 0.16 -13.16
CA GLU A 39 1.14 -1.09 -13.35
C GLU A 39 0.40 -2.31 -12.76
N GLY A 40 -0.46 -2.08 -11.76
CA GLY A 40 -1.28 -3.11 -11.12
C GLY A 40 -2.59 -3.45 -11.83
N LEU A 41 -2.94 -2.71 -12.91
CA LEU A 41 -4.15 -2.98 -13.70
C LEU A 41 -4.05 -4.33 -14.39
N HIS A 42 -5.17 -5.09 -14.36
CA HIS A 42 -5.28 -6.42 -14.97
C HIS A 42 -4.25 -7.43 -14.47
N MET A 43 -3.54 -7.12 -13.37
CA MET A 43 -2.57 -8.01 -12.78
C MET A 43 -3.23 -8.90 -11.74
N LYS A 44 -3.47 -10.15 -12.12
CA LYS A 44 -3.90 -11.20 -11.18
C LYS A 44 -2.81 -11.45 -10.15
N GLN A 45 -3.22 -11.59 -8.92
CA GLN A 45 -2.38 -12.01 -7.80
C GLN A 45 -2.36 -13.56 -7.72
N ASN A 46 -1.84 -14.08 -6.61
CA ASN A 46 -1.93 -15.51 -6.30
C ASN A 46 -3.33 -15.87 -5.78
N GLN A 47 -3.58 -17.18 -5.58
CA GLN A 47 -4.87 -17.69 -5.08
C GLN A 47 -5.30 -17.14 -3.71
N ALA A 48 -4.40 -16.44 -2.99
CA ALA A 48 -4.71 -15.79 -1.71
C ALA A 48 -5.55 -14.51 -1.85
N HIS A 49 -5.71 -13.97 -3.05
CA HIS A 49 -6.39 -12.72 -3.32
C HIS A 49 -7.57 -12.93 -4.28
N SER A 50 -8.72 -12.31 -3.97
CA SER A 50 -9.91 -12.34 -4.83
C SER A 50 -9.86 -11.29 -5.95
N PHE A 51 -9.03 -10.26 -5.80
CA PHE A 51 -8.96 -9.10 -6.67
C PHE A 51 -7.57 -8.96 -7.32
N GLU A 52 -7.52 -8.26 -8.45
CA GLU A 52 -6.26 -7.80 -9.04
C GLU A 52 -5.55 -6.77 -8.15
N VAL A 53 -4.27 -6.50 -8.42
CA VAL A 53 -3.45 -5.61 -7.55
C VAL A 53 -4.07 -4.22 -7.42
N PHE A 54 -4.48 -3.60 -8.52
CA PHE A 54 -5.05 -2.25 -8.51
C PHE A 54 -6.35 -2.18 -7.68
N GLU A 55 -7.27 -3.10 -7.88
CA GLU A 55 -8.52 -3.15 -7.12
C GLU A 55 -8.29 -3.41 -5.63
N HIS A 56 -7.35 -4.30 -5.29
CA HIS A 56 -6.94 -4.55 -3.92
C HIS A 56 -6.45 -3.29 -3.21
N LEU A 57 -5.57 -2.51 -3.88
CA LEU A 57 -5.06 -1.25 -3.35
C LEU A 57 -6.17 -0.23 -3.10
N ILE A 58 -7.10 -0.07 -4.05
CA ILE A 58 -8.24 0.85 -3.89
C ILE A 58 -9.14 0.43 -2.73
N ARG A 59 -9.44 -0.86 -2.59
CA ARG A 59 -10.25 -1.38 -1.48
C ARG A 59 -9.58 -1.18 -0.13
N SER A 60 -8.28 -1.39 -0.05
CA SER A 60 -7.49 -1.14 1.16
C SER A 60 -7.47 0.35 1.51
N PHE A 61 -7.33 1.21 0.52
CA PHE A 61 -7.39 2.66 0.68
C PHE A 61 -8.76 3.13 1.17
N GLN A 62 -9.85 2.66 0.55
CA GLN A 62 -11.20 2.99 0.99
C GLN A 62 -11.45 2.53 2.42
N CYS A 63 -10.99 1.34 2.80
CA CYS A 63 -11.07 0.87 4.19
C CYS A 63 -10.38 1.83 5.17
N ALA A 64 -9.22 2.37 4.82
CA ALA A 64 -8.52 3.33 5.67
C ALA A 64 -9.28 4.66 5.80
N ILE A 65 -9.99 5.09 4.75
CA ILE A 65 -10.88 6.25 4.77
C ILE A 65 -12.10 5.98 5.66
N ASP A 66 -12.79 4.85 5.47
CA ASP A 66 -14.01 4.48 6.21
C ASP A 66 -13.75 4.33 7.70
N LYS A 67 -12.53 3.94 8.08
CA LYS A 67 -12.08 3.82 9.48
C LYS A 67 -11.50 5.11 10.03
N GLU A 68 -11.50 6.18 9.26
CA GLU A 68 -10.98 7.50 9.62
C GLU A 68 -9.52 7.48 10.11
N TYR A 69 -8.71 6.55 9.60
CA TYR A 69 -7.29 6.48 9.94
C TYR A 69 -6.55 7.72 9.45
N MET A 70 -5.40 8.01 10.05
CA MET A 70 -4.57 9.15 9.70
C MET A 70 -4.06 9.08 8.26
N LEU A 71 -3.62 10.23 7.72
CA LEU A 71 -3.21 10.37 6.33
C LEU A 71 -2.16 9.34 5.89
N GLU A 72 -1.17 9.10 6.72
CA GLU A 72 -0.07 8.18 6.42
C GLU A 72 -0.57 6.74 6.22
N VAL A 73 -1.55 6.30 7.01
CA VAL A 73 -2.17 4.97 6.84
C VAL A 73 -2.98 4.92 5.56
N ARG A 74 -3.71 5.98 5.21
CA ARG A 74 -4.49 6.04 3.95
C ARG A 74 -3.57 5.96 2.74
N ILE A 75 -2.49 6.74 2.73
CA ILE A 75 -1.51 6.71 1.65
C ILE A 75 -0.81 5.34 1.61
N ALA A 76 -0.39 4.81 2.76
CA ALA A 76 0.23 3.49 2.83
C ALA A 76 -0.73 2.38 2.33
N ALA A 77 -2.02 2.44 2.66
CA ALA A 77 -3.01 1.49 2.17
C ALA A 77 -3.15 1.51 0.63
N LEU A 78 -3.01 2.70 0.01
CA LEU A 78 -3.02 2.82 -1.45
C LEU A 78 -1.73 2.30 -2.11
N LEU A 79 -0.60 2.31 -1.39
CA LEU A 79 0.72 2.05 -1.97
C LEU A 79 1.41 0.78 -1.45
N HIS A 80 0.87 0.06 -0.45
CA HIS A 80 1.60 -1.04 0.21
C HIS A 80 2.05 -2.16 -0.75
N ASP A 81 1.23 -2.47 -1.72
CA ASP A 81 1.47 -3.52 -2.72
C ASP A 81 1.93 -3.00 -4.09
N ILE A 82 2.27 -1.72 -4.20
CA ILE A 82 2.68 -1.08 -5.47
C ILE A 82 3.94 -1.71 -6.08
N GLY A 83 4.73 -2.42 -5.28
CA GLY A 83 5.90 -3.15 -5.75
C GLY A 83 5.60 -4.51 -6.39
N LYS A 84 4.38 -5.04 -6.25
CA LYS A 84 4.01 -6.37 -6.78
C LYS A 84 4.22 -6.52 -8.29
N PRO A 85 3.83 -5.56 -9.15
CA PRO A 85 4.05 -5.69 -10.59
C PRO A 85 5.52 -5.92 -10.94
N ARG A 86 6.42 -5.19 -10.29
CA ARG A 86 7.87 -5.26 -10.55
C ARG A 86 8.57 -6.44 -9.88
N SER A 87 7.91 -7.10 -8.93
CA SER A 87 8.43 -8.26 -8.18
C SER A 87 7.82 -9.58 -8.60
N ARG A 88 6.86 -9.56 -9.55
CA ARG A 88 6.12 -10.74 -9.98
C ARG A 88 7.04 -11.75 -10.68
N ARG A 89 7.00 -13.00 -10.21
CA ARG A 89 7.69 -14.15 -10.82
C ARG A 89 6.78 -15.36 -10.82
N HIS A 90 6.83 -16.17 -11.88
CA HIS A 90 6.17 -17.46 -11.89
C HIS A 90 7.03 -18.47 -11.12
N SER A 91 6.41 -19.23 -10.23
CA SER A 91 7.05 -20.33 -9.50
C SER A 91 6.50 -21.65 -10.02
N GLU A 92 7.33 -22.44 -10.67
CA GLU A 92 6.95 -23.78 -11.16
C GLU A 92 6.59 -24.70 -9.99
N GLU A 93 7.36 -24.62 -8.88
CA GLU A 93 7.13 -25.40 -7.67
C GLU A 93 5.74 -25.15 -7.06
N LYS A 94 5.26 -23.90 -7.09
CA LYS A 94 3.95 -23.52 -6.53
C LYS A 94 2.82 -23.55 -7.56
N GLY A 95 3.14 -23.66 -8.85
CA GLY A 95 2.16 -23.52 -9.93
C GLY A 95 1.42 -22.17 -9.94
N ASP A 96 2.03 -21.12 -9.36
CA ASP A 96 1.39 -19.81 -9.15
C ASP A 96 2.44 -18.69 -9.17
N TYR A 97 1.96 -17.44 -9.13
CA TYR A 97 2.82 -16.27 -9.06
C TYR A 97 3.28 -15.99 -7.63
N THR A 98 4.52 -15.53 -7.52
CA THR A 98 5.14 -15.05 -6.27
C THR A 98 5.56 -13.59 -6.41
N PHE A 99 5.63 -12.88 -5.27
CA PHE A 99 5.92 -11.45 -5.21
C PHE A 99 6.98 -11.14 -4.14
N TYR A 100 7.97 -12.01 -3.99
CA TYR A 100 8.99 -11.85 -2.97
C TYR A 100 9.73 -10.53 -3.09
N GLY A 101 9.88 -9.82 -1.95
CA GLY A 101 10.56 -8.54 -1.87
C GLY A 101 9.73 -7.36 -2.39
N HIS A 102 8.42 -7.54 -2.70
CA HIS A 102 7.58 -6.44 -3.15
C HIS A 102 7.48 -5.31 -2.11
N GLU A 103 7.61 -5.61 -0.82
CA GLU A 103 7.62 -4.62 0.25
C GLU A 103 8.88 -3.73 0.22
N VAL A 104 10.01 -4.27 -0.24
CA VAL A 104 11.26 -3.50 -0.42
C VAL A 104 11.16 -2.61 -1.66
N VAL A 105 10.73 -3.20 -2.77
CA VAL A 105 10.52 -2.48 -4.04
C VAL A 105 9.44 -1.42 -3.86
N GLY A 106 8.32 -1.78 -3.22
CA GLY A 106 7.22 -0.87 -2.93
C GLY A 106 7.61 0.31 -2.06
N ALA A 107 8.41 0.09 -1.01
CA ALA A 107 8.92 1.17 -0.16
C ALA A 107 9.78 2.18 -0.94
N ARG A 108 10.66 1.70 -1.83
CA ARG A 108 11.45 2.58 -2.71
C ARG A 108 10.56 3.38 -3.66
N MET A 109 9.62 2.71 -4.33
CA MET A 109 8.66 3.37 -5.22
C MET A 109 7.82 4.41 -4.47
N THR A 110 7.33 4.07 -3.28
CA THR A 110 6.56 4.98 -2.41
C THR A 110 7.37 6.24 -2.09
N LYS A 111 8.64 6.10 -1.71
CA LYS A 111 9.52 7.24 -1.45
C LYS A 111 9.63 8.14 -2.68
N GLU A 112 9.93 7.57 -3.85
CA GLU A 112 10.08 8.30 -5.11
C GLU A 112 8.78 9.05 -5.49
N ILE A 113 7.61 8.41 -5.32
CA ILE A 113 6.29 9.00 -5.58
C ILE A 113 6.04 10.20 -4.66
N LEU A 114 6.25 10.04 -3.35
CA LEU A 114 5.96 11.08 -2.38
C LEU A 114 6.96 12.26 -2.46
N GLU A 115 8.23 12.00 -2.80
CA GLU A 115 9.22 13.04 -3.12
C GLU A 115 8.81 13.83 -4.36
N ARG A 116 8.38 13.15 -5.43
CA ARG A 116 7.88 13.77 -6.66
C ARG A 116 6.64 14.64 -6.39
N LEU A 117 5.74 14.20 -5.52
CA LEU A 117 4.55 14.93 -5.10
C LEU A 117 4.84 16.02 -4.05
N LYS A 118 6.09 16.16 -3.59
CA LYS A 118 6.51 17.19 -2.62
C LYS A 118 5.84 17.07 -1.24
N PHE A 119 5.68 15.86 -0.75
CA PHE A 119 5.32 15.62 0.64
C PHE A 119 6.47 16.02 1.59
N SER A 120 6.15 16.25 2.88
CA SER A 120 7.15 16.50 3.91
C SER A 120 8.00 15.26 4.18
N HIS A 121 9.24 15.45 4.64
CA HIS A 121 10.14 14.34 4.98
C HIS A 121 9.54 13.40 6.04
N GLU A 122 8.76 13.94 6.98
CA GLU A 122 8.07 13.16 8.01
C GLU A 122 7.05 12.20 7.40
N ILE A 123 6.15 12.69 6.56
CA ILE A 123 5.15 11.86 5.86
C ILE A 123 5.85 10.81 4.97
N ILE A 124 6.87 11.21 4.22
CA ILE A 124 7.64 10.29 3.37
C ILE A 124 8.24 9.16 4.21
N LYS A 125 8.90 9.49 5.32
CA LYS A 125 9.50 8.52 6.23
C LYS A 125 8.45 7.56 6.79
N ASN A 126 7.36 8.09 7.34
CA ASN A 126 6.32 7.29 7.99
C ASN A 126 5.64 6.35 7.00
N VAL A 127 5.18 6.87 5.85
CA VAL A 127 4.51 6.05 4.83
C VAL A 127 5.46 4.99 4.25
N THR A 128 6.71 5.35 3.94
CA THR A 128 7.71 4.42 3.43
C THR A 128 7.97 3.28 4.42
N ASN A 129 8.05 3.58 5.72
CA ASN A 129 8.21 2.57 6.76
C ASN A 129 6.98 1.66 6.87
N LEU A 130 5.77 2.20 6.82
CA LEU A 130 4.55 1.40 6.84
C LEU A 130 4.51 0.43 5.64
N VAL A 131 4.81 0.90 4.44
CA VAL A 131 4.89 0.06 3.24
C VAL A 131 6.00 -1.00 3.38
N ARG A 132 7.17 -0.63 3.89
CA ARG A 132 8.31 -1.56 4.06
C ARG A 132 8.00 -2.71 5.02
N TRP A 133 7.21 -2.46 6.05
CA TRP A 133 6.96 -3.42 7.13
C TRP A 133 5.56 -4.04 7.12
N HIS A 134 4.70 -3.73 6.14
CA HIS A 134 3.32 -4.21 6.11
C HIS A 134 3.19 -5.73 6.14
N MET A 135 4.18 -6.47 5.62
CA MET A 135 4.22 -7.93 5.63
C MET A 135 4.64 -8.55 6.96
N PHE A 136 5.07 -7.74 7.95
CA PHE A 136 5.65 -8.26 9.20
C PHE A 136 4.72 -9.22 9.95
N PHE A 137 3.42 -8.95 9.95
CA PHE A 137 2.41 -9.75 10.64
C PHE A 137 1.72 -10.79 9.75
N SER A 138 2.25 -11.08 8.58
CA SER A 138 1.61 -12.03 7.65
C SER A 138 1.66 -13.48 8.13
N ASP A 139 2.72 -13.84 8.86
CA ASP A 139 2.85 -15.15 9.50
C ASP A 139 3.37 -15.02 10.94
N PRO A 140 2.44 -14.93 11.93
CA PRO A 140 2.81 -14.78 13.33
C PRO A 140 3.65 -15.93 13.89
N SER A 141 3.53 -17.14 13.34
CA SER A 141 4.27 -18.32 13.82
C SER A 141 5.79 -18.23 13.57
N LEU A 142 6.19 -17.41 12.59
CA LEU A 142 7.58 -17.20 12.23
C LEU A 142 8.21 -15.97 12.92
N ILE A 143 7.46 -15.25 13.77
CA ILE A 143 7.92 -14.00 14.38
C ILE A 143 8.71 -14.31 15.65
N SER A 144 10.01 -14.06 15.64
CA SER A 144 10.86 -14.10 16.82
C SER A 144 10.85 -12.78 17.60
N LEU A 145 11.16 -12.80 18.90
CA LEU A 145 11.32 -11.59 19.72
C LEU A 145 12.36 -10.63 19.14
N SER A 146 13.45 -11.15 18.56
CA SER A 146 14.47 -10.32 17.91
C SER A 146 13.94 -9.64 16.65
N ALA A 147 13.05 -10.30 15.88
CA ALA A 147 12.38 -9.69 14.74
C ALA A 147 11.41 -8.58 15.18
N VAL A 148 10.65 -8.80 16.27
CA VAL A 148 9.80 -7.75 16.86
C VAL A 148 10.61 -6.53 17.27
N ARG A 149 11.72 -6.73 18.01
CA ARG A 149 12.59 -5.62 18.42
C ARG A 149 13.11 -4.82 17.23
N ARG A 150 13.58 -5.50 16.18
CA ARG A 150 14.04 -4.82 14.96
C ARG A 150 12.93 -4.02 14.28
N MET A 151 11.75 -4.62 14.18
CA MET A 151 10.59 -3.93 13.59
C MET A 151 10.24 -2.68 14.41
N VAL A 152 10.13 -2.78 15.74
CA VAL A 152 9.83 -1.64 16.62
C VAL A 152 10.87 -0.52 16.48
N ILE A 153 12.17 -0.86 16.38
CA ILE A 153 13.25 0.13 16.20
C ILE A 153 13.10 0.84 14.85
N ASN A 154 12.80 0.11 13.77
CA ASN A 154 12.75 0.69 12.43
C ASN A 154 11.46 1.46 12.14
N VAL A 155 10.33 0.97 12.64
CA VAL A 155 9.02 1.61 12.45
C VAL A 155 8.83 2.78 13.41
N GLY A 156 9.41 2.68 14.61
CA GLY A 156 9.15 3.60 15.72
C GLY A 156 7.96 3.13 16.55
N LYS A 157 8.06 3.23 17.88
CA LYS A 157 7.00 2.80 18.80
C LYS A 157 5.67 3.51 18.52
N GLU A 158 5.74 4.76 18.15
CA GLU A 158 4.60 5.64 17.82
C GLU A 158 3.83 5.17 16.59
N ASN A 159 4.48 4.46 15.68
CA ASN A 159 3.89 4.03 14.41
C ASN A 159 3.41 2.55 14.43
N ILE A 160 3.53 1.85 15.54
CA ILE A 160 3.14 0.42 15.61
C ILE A 160 1.65 0.26 15.37
N TRP A 161 0.81 1.10 15.97
CA TRP A 161 -0.64 1.06 15.77
C TRP A 161 -1.02 1.36 14.33
N GLU A 162 -0.29 2.27 13.67
CA GLU A 162 -0.51 2.60 12.26
C GLU A 162 -0.16 1.42 11.35
N LEU A 163 0.87 0.65 11.69
CA LEU A 163 1.20 -0.59 10.98
C LEU A 163 0.09 -1.65 11.16
N MET A 164 -0.48 -1.76 12.35
CA MET A 164 -1.62 -2.64 12.62
C MET A 164 -2.87 -2.18 11.85
N ASN A 165 -3.13 -0.88 11.82
CA ASN A 165 -4.24 -0.29 11.07
C ASN A 165 -4.10 -0.57 9.56
N LEU A 166 -2.88 -0.43 9.02
CA LEU A 166 -2.59 -0.79 7.64
C LEU A 166 -2.87 -2.29 7.39
N ARG A 167 -2.45 -3.15 8.29
CA ARG A 167 -2.70 -4.60 8.17
C ARG A 167 -4.19 -4.94 8.14
N VAL A 168 -5.01 -4.24 8.93
CA VAL A 168 -6.48 -4.38 8.88
C VAL A 168 -7.01 -4.03 7.49
N CYS A 169 -6.57 -2.91 6.92
CA CYS A 169 -7.01 -2.45 5.60
C CYS A 169 -6.56 -3.40 4.48
N ASP A 170 -5.30 -3.85 4.51
CA ASP A 170 -4.78 -4.86 3.59
C ASP A 170 -5.68 -6.11 3.59
N ARG A 171 -6.01 -6.61 4.78
CA ARG A 171 -6.85 -7.81 4.93
C ARG A 171 -8.27 -7.60 4.40
N VAL A 172 -8.88 -6.44 4.64
CA VAL A 172 -10.18 -6.08 4.06
C VAL A 172 -10.09 -6.01 2.55
N GLY A 173 -9.02 -5.42 2.02
CA GLY A 173 -8.76 -5.31 0.58
C GLY A 173 -8.63 -6.66 -0.14
N THR A 174 -8.31 -7.76 0.56
CA THR A 174 -8.27 -9.11 -0.07
C THR A 174 -9.65 -9.63 -0.48
N GLY A 175 -10.75 -9.08 0.08
CA GLY A 175 -12.11 -9.55 -0.18
C GLY A 175 -12.46 -10.91 0.43
N ARG A 176 -11.60 -11.46 1.31
CA ARG A 176 -11.88 -12.71 2.00
C ARG A 176 -12.70 -12.46 3.27
N PRO A 177 -13.69 -13.30 3.58
CA PRO A 177 -14.38 -13.23 4.85
C PRO A 177 -13.37 -13.44 6.01
N LYS A 178 -13.71 -12.87 7.15
CA LYS A 178 -12.93 -12.97 8.40
C LYS A 178 -12.85 -14.41 8.88
#